data_453da8c9c2d9f3074b062b99b723c67e
#
_entry.id   453da8c9c2d9f3074b062b99b723c67e
#
_cell.length_a   1.000
_cell.length_b   1.000
_cell.length_c   1.000
_cell.angle_alpha   90.00
_cell.angle_beta   90.00
_cell.angle_gamma   90.00
#
_symmetry.space_group_name_H-M   'P 1'
#
loop_
_entity.id
_entity.type
_entity.pdbx_description
1 polymer ?
#
loop_
_entity_poly.entity_id
_entity_poly.type
_entity_poly.pdbx_seq_one_letter_code
_entity_poly.pdbx_strand_id
1 'polypeptide(L)'
;NYIKEKSASFKFKNACFDLNVVAASQGEAVAEGAFAFGSEDITVKASDNKLLVTTGVEVESVIAVVDGVGLTRVEGSPTGTKTFAVTSGGVLDFSSDITAGTQVHVDYVYTVTDGSTVDVKTTSVPGYVELRHTSQPTELPNGRKAVLTTRVYKARCEGGLTLSYARGEATASELNFKSV
;
A
#
# COMPACT_ATOMS: atom_id res chain seq x y z
N ASN A 1 -40.85 -3.38 30.72
CA ASN A 1 -39.71 -2.50 30.44
C ASN A 1 -38.94 -3.06 29.26
N TYR A 2 -39.20 -2.57 28.04
CA TYR A 2 -38.37 -2.87 26.88
C TYR A 2 -37.12 -2.02 26.98
N ILE A 3 -35.97 -2.64 27.21
CA ILE A 3 -34.68 -1.98 27.08
C ILE A 3 -34.45 -1.82 25.58
N LYS A 4 -34.65 -0.62 25.05
CA LYS A 4 -34.19 -0.30 23.68
C LYS A 4 -32.69 -0.46 23.65
N GLU A 5 -32.19 -1.24 22.68
CA GLU A 5 -30.75 -1.32 22.41
C GLU A 5 -30.20 0.10 22.24
N LYS A 6 -29.23 0.45 23.07
CA LYS A 6 -28.53 1.71 22.96
C LYS A 6 -27.32 1.45 22.07
N SER A 7 -27.35 1.91 20.84
CA SER A 7 -26.18 1.93 19.96
C SER A 7 -25.54 3.31 19.98
N ALA A 8 -24.23 3.37 19.99
CA ALA A 8 -23.47 4.60 19.83
C ALA A 8 -22.55 4.46 18.61
N SER A 9 -22.52 5.46 17.76
CA SER A 9 -21.59 5.54 16.64
C SER A 9 -20.48 6.53 16.96
N PHE A 10 -19.26 6.17 16.58
CA PHE A 10 -18.06 6.97 16.81
C PHE A 10 -17.36 7.16 15.48
N LYS A 11 -17.02 8.40 15.17
CA LYS A 11 -16.29 8.78 13.96
C LYS A 11 -14.91 9.26 14.35
N PHE A 12 -13.90 8.58 13.86
CA PHE A 12 -12.51 8.97 14.04
C PHE A 12 -11.98 9.53 12.74
N LYS A 13 -11.43 10.73 12.81
CA LYS A 13 -10.71 11.35 11.71
C LYS A 13 -9.25 11.48 12.14
N ASN A 14 -8.37 10.74 11.48
CA ASN A 14 -6.95 10.78 11.77
C ASN A 14 -6.23 11.53 10.66
N ALA A 15 -5.44 12.54 11.03
CA ALA A 15 -4.60 13.28 10.10
C ALA A 15 -3.31 12.53 9.74
N CYS A 16 -2.99 11.44 10.46
CA CYS A 16 -1.87 10.57 10.18
C CYS A 16 -2.39 9.22 9.69
N PHE A 17 -1.84 8.74 8.58
CA PHE A 17 -2.09 7.39 8.11
C PHE A 17 -1.38 6.40 9.03
N ASP A 18 -2.14 5.52 9.67
CA ASP A 18 -1.62 4.44 10.52
C ASP A 18 -2.10 3.10 9.99
N LEU A 19 -1.16 2.31 9.50
CA LEU A 19 -1.43 1.03 8.87
C LEU A 19 -2.05 0.01 9.86
N ASN A 20 -1.69 0.09 11.15
CA ASN A 20 -2.28 -0.79 12.17
C ASN A 20 -3.76 -0.49 12.40
N VAL A 21 -4.14 0.79 12.34
CA VAL A 21 -5.54 1.21 12.45
C VAL A 21 -6.33 0.72 11.22
N VAL A 22 -5.74 0.80 10.04
CA VAL A 22 -6.33 0.27 8.80
C VAL A 22 -6.50 -1.24 8.91
N ALA A 23 -5.47 -1.97 9.29
CA ALA A 23 -5.50 -3.43 9.44
C ALA A 23 -6.59 -3.86 10.43
N ALA A 24 -6.62 -3.26 11.62
CA ALA A 24 -7.64 -3.55 12.63
C ALA A 24 -9.06 -3.25 12.15
N SER A 25 -9.26 -2.18 11.36
CA SER A 25 -10.56 -1.81 10.80
C SER A 25 -11.07 -2.82 9.76
N GLN A 26 -10.16 -3.50 9.08
CA GLN A 26 -10.48 -4.49 8.05
C GLN A 26 -10.46 -5.94 8.60
N GLY A 27 -10.05 -6.13 9.86
CA GLY A 27 -9.93 -7.46 10.47
C GLY A 27 -8.71 -8.24 10.01
N GLU A 28 -7.69 -7.52 9.56
CA GLU A 28 -6.43 -8.08 9.06
C GLU A 28 -5.27 -7.69 9.97
N ALA A 29 -4.11 -8.31 9.74
CA ALA A 29 -2.87 -7.96 10.41
C ALA A 29 -1.93 -7.21 9.46
N VAL A 30 -1.07 -6.38 10.02
CA VAL A 30 0.05 -5.80 9.28
C VAL A 30 1.09 -6.89 9.08
N ALA A 31 1.48 -7.15 7.83
CA ALA A 31 2.56 -8.05 7.48
C ALA A 31 3.83 -7.25 7.17
N GLU A 32 4.98 -7.84 7.48
CA GLU A 32 6.28 -7.32 7.05
C GLU A 32 6.50 -7.59 5.56
N GLY A 33 7.19 -6.67 4.91
CA GLY A 33 7.40 -6.67 3.47
C GLY A 33 6.30 -5.90 2.74
N ALA A 34 6.71 -5.25 1.68
CA ALA A 34 5.81 -4.50 0.80
C ALA A 34 6.27 -4.62 -0.64
N PHE A 35 5.39 -4.25 -1.56
CA PHE A 35 5.74 -4.07 -2.95
C PHE A 35 5.96 -2.58 -3.22
N ALA A 36 6.98 -2.28 -4.00
CA ALA A 36 7.26 -0.94 -4.51
C ALA A 36 7.32 -0.96 -6.04
N PHE A 37 7.10 0.19 -6.64
CA PHE A 37 7.17 0.37 -8.09
C PHE A 37 8.49 1.02 -8.45
N GLY A 38 9.18 0.44 -9.44
CA GLY A 38 10.29 1.04 -10.15
C GLY A 38 9.85 1.49 -11.53
N SER A 39 10.36 2.63 -11.98
CA SER A 39 10.14 3.16 -13.31
C SER A 39 11.42 3.87 -13.74
N GLU A 40 12.03 3.42 -14.81
CA GLU A 40 13.32 3.95 -15.26
C GLU A 40 13.52 3.85 -16.77
N ASP A 41 14.37 4.73 -17.29
CA ASP A 41 14.81 4.71 -18.68
C ASP A 41 16.21 4.08 -18.76
N ILE A 42 16.31 2.99 -19.49
CA ILE A 42 17.55 2.24 -19.67
C ILE A 42 18.09 2.48 -21.06
N THR A 43 19.37 2.82 -21.16
CA THR A 43 20.06 2.75 -22.44
C THR A 43 20.59 1.34 -22.65
N VAL A 44 20.09 0.66 -23.67
CA VAL A 44 20.50 -0.71 -24.00
C VAL A 44 22.01 -0.78 -24.28
N LYS A 45 22.70 -1.71 -23.65
CA LYS A 45 24.09 -2.05 -23.86
C LYS A 45 24.20 -3.38 -24.61
N ALA A 46 25.34 -3.65 -25.18
CA ALA A 46 25.59 -4.94 -25.84
C ALA A 46 25.51 -6.14 -24.89
N SER A 47 25.71 -5.91 -23.58
CA SER A 47 25.56 -6.89 -22.51
C SER A 47 25.31 -6.17 -21.18
N ASP A 48 24.82 -6.91 -20.19
CA ASP A 48 24.72 -6.47 -18.81
C ASP A 48 23.74 -5.29 -18.59
N ASN A 49 22.56 -5.38 -19.24
CA ASN A 49 21.47 -4.45 -18.95
C ASN A 49 20.84 -4.83 -17.60
N LYS A 50 20.78 -3.88 -16.68
CA LYS A 50 20.24 -4.10 -15.33
C LYS A 50 19.32 -2.98 -14.91
N LEU A 51 18.28 -3.33 -14.18
CA LEU A 51 17.45 -2.41 -13.43
C LEU A 51 18.25 -1.82 -12.26
N LEU A 52 17.83 -0.65 -11.78
CA LEU A 52 18.40 -0.04 -10.55
C LEU A 52 18.20 -0.96 -9.34
N VAL A 53 17.04 -1.62 -9.28
CA VAL A 53 16.76 -2.64 -8.26
C VAL A 53 17.17 -4.00 -8.82
N THR A 54 18.11 -4.67 -8.14
CA THR A 54 18.69 -5.95 -8.56
C THR A 54 18.24 -7.14 -7.70
N THR A 55 17.30 -6.92 -6.78
CA THR A 55 16.79 -7.99 -5.88
C THR A 55 15.29 -7.85 -5.70
N GLY A 56 14.62 -8.99 -5.67
CA GLY A 56 13.20 -9.04 -5.40
C GLY A 56 12.29 -8.52 -6.52
N VAL A 57 12.80 -8.42 -7.74
CA VAL A 57 12.00 -8.01 -8.91
C VAL A 57 10.98 -9.09 -9.23
N GLU A 58 9.72 -8.68 -9.29
CA GLU A 58 8.61 -9.54 -9.73
C GLU A 58 8.60 -9.64 -11.25
N VAL A 59 9.20 -10.70 -11.77
CA VAL A 59 9.45 -10.91 -13.22
C VAL A 59 8.17 -10.73 -14.05
N GLU A 60 7.03 -11.19 -13.54
CA GLU A 60 5.74 -11.10 -14.24
C GLU A 60 5.23 -9.65 -14.35
N SER A 61 5.67 -8.76 -13.49
CA SER A 61 5.24 -7.35 -13.46
C SER A 61 6.01 -6.46 -14.41
N VAL A 62 7.15 -6.93 -14.96
CA VAL A 62 8.03 -6.09 -15.77
C VAL A 62 7.43 -5.80 -17.14
N ILE A 63 7.31 -4.53 -17.43
CA ILE A 63 6.83 -4.00 -18.72
C ILE A 63 7.95 -3.16 -19.32
N ALA A 64 8.28 -3.41 -20.57
CA ALA A 64 9.29 -2.64 -21.31
C ALA A 64 8.67 -2.01 -22.56
N VAL A 65 9.03 -0.76 -22.84
CA VAL A 65 8.51 0.03 -23.96
C VAL A 65 9.64 0.71 -24.70
N VAL A 66 9.63 0.61 -26.02
CA VAL A 66 10.57 1.29 -26.93
C VAL A 66 9.77 2.14 -27.92
N ASP A 67 10.08 3.43 -28.02
CA ASP A 67 9.39 4.36 -28.92
C ASP A 67 7.86 4.30 -28.84
N GLY A 68 7.34 4.13 -27.61
CA GLY A 68 5.90 4.01 -27.36
C GLY A 68 5.29 2.65 -27.72
N VAL A 69 6.10 1.67 -28.11
CA VAL A 69 5.67 0.31 -28.45
C VAL A 69 6.09 -0.66 -27.36
N GLY A 70 5.12 -1.37 -26.78
CA GLY A 70 5.38 -2.40 -25.77
C GLY A 70 6.15 -3.58 -26.35
N LEU A 71 7.14 -4.05 -25.57
CA LEU A 71 7.88 -5.27 -25.89
C LEU A 71 7.15 -6.48 -25.31
N THR A 72 7.28 -7.63 -25.97
CA THR A 72 6.73 -8.89 -25.46
C THR A 72 7.76 -9.58 -24.57
N ARG A 73 7.38 -9.84 -23.33
CA ARG A 73 8.23 -10.63 -22.42
C ARG A 73 8.22 -12.10 -22.82
N VAL A 74 9.39 -12.73 -22.79
CA VAL A 74 9.59 -14.16 -23.06
C VAL A 74 10.39 -14.80 -21.92
N GLU A 75 10.26 -16.10 -21.77
CA GLU A 75 11.13 -16.88 -20.87
C GLU A 75 12.40 -17.33 -21.60
N GLY A 76 13.53 -17.21 -20.92
CA GLY A 76 14.83 -17.57 -21.51
C GLY A 76 15.36 -16.50 -22.47
N SER A 77 16.13 -16.92 -23.48
CA SER A 77 16.74 -15.99 -24.43
C SER A 77 15.69 -15.41 -25.38
N PRO A 78 15.63 -14.07 -25.54
CA PRO A 78 14.66 -13.45 -26.44
C PRO A 78 14.96 -13.78 -27.90
N THR A 79 14.01 -14.44 -28.54
CA THR A 79 14.04 -14.80 -29.97
C THR A 79 12.84 -14.15 -30.64
N GLY A 80 13.08 -13.52 -31.80
CA GLY A 80 12.02 -12.79 -32.51
C GLY A 80 12.27 -11.29 -32.54
N THR A 81 11.22 -10.52 -32.80
CA THR A 81 11.28 -9.06 -32.85
C THR A 81 10.54 -8.47 -31.66
N LYS A 82 11.08 -7.38 -31.09
CA LYS A 82 10.46 -6.66 -29.97
C LYS A 82 10.17 -7.54 -28.76
N THR A 83 11.11 -8.43 -28.43
CA THR A 83 11.01 -9.30 -27.26
C THR A 83 12.10 -8.99 -26.25
N PHE A 84 11.82 -9.26 -24.99
CA PHE A 84 12.79 -9.16 -23.91
C PHE A 84 12.59 -10.28 -22.89
N ALA A 85 13.64 -10.60 -22.15
CA ALA A 85 13.61 -11.46 -20.99
C ALA A 85 14.12 -10.70 -19.78
N VAL A 86 13.69 -11.09 -18.59
CA VAL A 86 14.15 -10.49 -17.35
C VAL A 86 14.28 -11.57 -16.28
N THR A 87 15.27 -11.43 -15.40
CA THR A 87 15.48 -12.29 -14.25
C THR A 87 15.00 -11.62 -12.96
N SER A 88 14.76 -12.39 -11.91
CA SER A 88 14.46 -11.88 -10.57
C SER A 88 15.58 -11.02 -9.97
N GLY A 89 16.80 -11.10 -10.54
CA GLY A 89 17.92 -10.22 -10.24
C GLY A 89 17.92 -8.92 -11.04
N GLY A 90 16.83 -8.59 -11.76
CA GLY A 90 16.71 -7.35 -12.53
C GLY A 90 17.62 -7.29 -13.76
N VAL A 91 18.16 -8.42 -14.22
CA VAL A 91 18.95 -8.47 -15.45
C VAL A 91 18.01 -8.60 -16.63
N LEU A 92 18.18 -7.70 -17.60
CA LEU A 92 17.39 -7.63 -18.83
C LEU A 92 18.22 -8.15 -20.01
N ASP A 93 17.56 -8.94 -20.85
CA ASP A 93 18.08 -9.35 -22.14
C ASP A 93 17.09 -8.94 -23.22
N PHE A 94 17.59 -8.45 -24.36
CA PHE A 94 16.77 -7.92 -25.45
C PHE A 94 17.01 -8.68 -26.74
N SER A 95 16.00 -8.79 -27.58
CA SER A 95 16.15 -9.36 -28.92
C SER A 95 17.08 -8.53 -29.79
N SER A 96 17.67 -9.16 -30.78
CA SER A 96 18.73 -8.57 -31.65
C SER A 96 18.30 -7.34 -32.45
N ASP A 97 17.03 -7.10 -32.60
CA ASP A 97 16.47 -5.90 -33.24
C ASP A 97 16.48 -4.66 -32.31
N ILE A 98 16.67 -4.85 -31.00
CA ILE A 98 16.84 -3.77 -30.02
C ILE A 98 18.35 -3.58 -29.80
N THR A 99 18.92 -2.67 -30.55
CA THR A 99 20.38 -2.49 -30.61
C THR A 99 20.92 -1.65 -29.46
N ALA A 100 22.20 -1.78 -29.16
CA ALA A 100 22.89 -0.93 -28.19
C ALA A 100 22.71 0.56 -28.52
N GLY A 101 22.41 1.38 -27.51
CA GLY A 101 22.09 2.79 -27.66
C GLY A 101 20.57 3.09 -27.68
N THR A 102 19.71 2.08 -27.89
CA THR A 102 18.23 2.26 -27.82
C THR A 102 17.82 2.61 -26.41
N GLN A 103 16.92 3.56 -26.28
CA GLN A 103 16.28 3.90 -24.99
C GLN A 103 15.05 3.01 -24.78
N VAL A 104 15.00 2.34 -23.64
CA VAL A 104 13.90 1.48 -23.23
C VAL A 104 13.36 2.00 -21.91
N HIS A 105 12.08 2.31 -21.86
CA HIS A 105 11.38 2.61 -20.61
C HIS A 105 10.93 1.31 -19.96
N VAL A 106 11.21 1.12 -18.67
CA VAL A 106 10.87 -0.11 -17.94
C VAL A 106 10.17 0.23 -16.65
N ASP A 107 8.97 -0.32 -16.52
CA ASP A 107 8.17 -0.31 -15.29
C ASP A 107 8.18 -1.70 -14.65
N TYR A 108 8.32 -1.78 -13.34
CA TYR A 108 8.37 -3.05 -12.63
C TYR A 108 7.94 -2.92 -11.17
N VAL A 109 7.56 -4.04 -10.57
CA VAL A 109 7.29 -4.17 -9.14
C VAL A 109 8.44 -4.96 -8.49
N TYR A 110 8.82 -4.57 -7.28
CA TYR A 110 9.82 -5.31 -6.52
C TYR A 110 9.46 -5.36 -5.03
N THR A 111 9.95 -6.37 -4.34
CA THR A 111 9.75 -6.54 -2.90
C THR A 111 10.70 -5.67 -2.10
N VAL A 112 10.16 -5.03 -1.05
CA VAL A 112 10.90 -4.21 -0.08
C VAL A 112 10.80 -4.88 1.29
N THR A 113 11.93 -5.16 1.92
CA THR A 113 11.97 -5.84 3.22
C THR A 113 11.57 -4.94 4.38
N ASP A 114 11.85 -3.64 4.28
CA ASP A 114 11.57 -2.64 5.34
C ASP A 114 10.16 -2.04 5.22
N GLY A 115 9.37 -2.53 4.28
CA GLY A 115 7.99 -2.11 4.09
C GLY A 115 7.01 -2.87 4.99
N SER A 116 5.80 -2.36 5.06
CA SER A 116 4.68 -3.05 5.70
C SER A 116 3.46 -3.01 4.80
N THR A 117 2.70 -4.08 4.77
CA THR A 117 1.49 -4.20 3.95
C THR A 117 0.30 -4.70 4.75
N VAL A 118 -0.88 -4.39 4.27
CA VAL A 118 -2.15 -4.95 4.75
C VAL A 118 -2.92 -5.47 3.57
N ASP A 119 -3.13 -6.77 3.53
CA ASP A 119 -3.90 -7.42 2.49
C ASP A 119 -5.37 -7.49 2.90
N VAL A 120 -6.21 -6.70 2.24
CA VAL A 120 -7.65 -6.70 2.47
C VAL A 120 -8.32 -7.67 1.49
N LYS A 121 -8.82 -8.78 2.03
CA LYS A 121 -9.54 -9.79 1.24
C LYS A 121 -11.03 -9.48 1.21
N THR A 122 -11.72 -9.92 0.18
CA THR A 122 -13.19 -9.79 0.08
C THR A 122 -13.94 -10.56 1.17
N THR A 123 -13.27 -11.52 1.80
CA THR A 123 -13.77 -12.32 2.92
C THR A 123 -13.39 -11.78 4.29
N SER A 124 -12.58 -10.72 4.34
CA SER A 124 -12.14 -10.12 5.59
C SER A 124 -13.31 -9.50 6.34
N VAL A 125 -13.45 -9.86 7.59
CA VAL A 125 -14.52 -9.35 8.45
C VAL A 125 -13.90 -8.60 9.62
N PRO A 126 -14.21 -7.30 9.79
CA PRO A 126 -13.69 -6.52 10.90
C PRO A 126 -14.00 -7.18 12.24
N GLY A 127 -12.96 -7.35 13.05
CA GLY A 127 -13.08 -7.84 14.40
C GLY A 127 -13.70 -6.82 15.35
N TYR A 128 -13.95 -7.24 16.58
CA TYR A 128 -14.32 -6.31 17.63
C TYR A 128 -13.09 -5.67 18.24
N VAL A 129 -13.17 -4.37 18.47
CA VAL A 129 -12.10 -3.57 19.08
C VAL A 129 -12.61 -2.85 20.32
N GLU A 130 -11.73 -2.58 21.26
CA GLU A 130 -11.98 -1.63 22.34
C GLU A 130 -11.48 -0.25 21.89
N LEU A 131 -12.35 0.75 21.99
CA LEU A 131 -11.98 2.13 21.72
C LEU A 131 -11.76 2.88 23.03
N ARG A 132 -10.62 3.53 23.15
CA ARG A 132 -10.31 4.39 24.28
C ARG A 132 -9.87 5.75 23.77
N HIS A 133 -10.61 6.77 24.15
CA HIS A 133 -10.26 8.15 23.83
C HIS A 133 -10.06 8.93 25.13
N THR A 134 -8.98 9.65 25.22
CA THR A 134 -8.66 10.52 26.35
C THR A 134 -8.50 11.95 25.82
N SER A 135 -9.30 12.89 26.33
CA SER A 135 -9.18 14.30 25.96
C SER A 135 -7.89 14.91 26.48
N GLN A 136 -7.46 16.00 25.86
CA GLN A 136 -6.40 16.81 26.46
C GLN A 136 -6.88 17.37 27.82
N PRO A 137 -5.96 17.55 28.77
CA PRO A 137 -6.30 18.15 30.07
C PRO A 137 -6.90 19.55 29.86
N THR A 138 -8.10 19.74 30.39
CA THR A 138 -8.77 21.04 30.39
C THR A 138 -8.70 21.63 31.80
N GLU A 139 -8.30 22.89 31.92
CA GLU A 139 -8.25 23.58 33.18
C GLU A 139 -9.67 24.01 33.60
N LEU A 140 -10.06 23.62 34.78
CA LEU A 140 -11.33 23.99 35.39
C LEU A 140 -11.23 25.37 36.08
N PRO A 141 -12.34 26.06 36.31
CA PRO A 141 -12.33 27.38 36.97
C PRO A 141 -11.66 27.41 38.36
N ASN A 142 -11.50 26.26 39.00
CA ASN A 142 -10.82 26.10 40.31
C ASN A 142 -9.31 25.79 40.17
N GLY A 143 -8.72 25.93 38.96
CA GLY A 143 -7.29 25.65 38.71
C GLY A 143 -6.93 24.15 38.62
N ARG A 144 -7.92 23.25 38.74
CA ARG A 144 -7.71 21.81 38.56
C ARG A 144 -7.75 21.42 37.10
N LYS A 145 -6.94 20.45 36.72
CA LYS A 145 -6.99 19.85 35.38
C LYS A 145 -7.93 18.65 35.38
N ALA A 146 -8.87 18.64 34.45
CA ALA A 146 -9.77 17.51 34.21
C ALA A 146 -9.44 16.85 32.87
N VAL A 147 -9.56 15.54 32.85
CA VAL A 147 -9.40 14.72 31.64
C VAL A 147 -10.64 13.88 31.47
N LEU A 148 -11.24 13.94 30.31
CA LEU A 148 -12.35 13.06 29.95
C LEU A 148 -11.81 11.82 29.25
N THR A 149 -12.08 10.65 29.83
CA THR A 149 -11.78 9.37 29.20
C THR A 149 -13.08 8.68 28.80
N THR A 150 -13.23 8.43 27.53
CA THR A 150 -14.33 7.64 26.98
C THR A 150 -13.81 6.25 26.62
N ARG A 151 -14.50 5.21 27.08
CA ARG A 151 -14.16 3.81 26.80
C ARG A 151 -15.38 3.10 26.20
N VAL A 152 -15.18 2.48 25.03
CA VAL A 152 -16.17 1.62 24.39
C VAL A 152 -15.59 0.22 24.36
N TYR A 153 -16.13 -0.66 25.18
CA TYR A 153 -15.56 -2.00 25.39
C TYR A 153 -15.65 -2.90 24.16
N LYS A 154 -16.68 -2.69 23.34
CA LYS A 154 -16.92 -3.51 22.17
C LYS A 154 -17.49 -2.64 21.05
N ALA A 155 -16.69 -2.42 20.05
CA ALA A 155 -17.05 -1.70 18.84
C ALA A 155 -16.61 -2.48 17.61
N ARG A 156 -17.31 -2.27 16.51
CA ARG A 156 -16.95 -2.82 15.20
C ARG A 156 -16.87 -1.69 14.21
N CYS A 157 -15.91 -1.76 13.30
CA CYS A 157 -15.83 -0.84 12.18
C CYS A 157 -17.02 -1.10 11.24
N GLU A 158 -17.78 -0.04 10.93
CA GLU A 158 -18.85 -0.07 9.94
C GLU A 158 -18.43 0.76 8.73
N GLY A 159 -18.49 0.16 7.56
CA GLY A 159 -18.13 0.81 6.30
C GLY A 159 -16.71 0.49 5.83
N GLY A 160 -16.46 0.76 4.56
CA GLY A 160 -15.16 0.59 3.94
C GLY A 160 -14.17 1.69 4.34
N LEU A 161 -12.89 1.41 4.18
CA LEU A 161 -11.83 2.39 4.29
C LEU A 161 -11.93 3.36 3.09
N THR A 162 -12.08 4.64 3.37
CA THR A 162 -11.98 5.69 2.35
C THR A 162 -10.65 6.40 2.51
N LEU A 163 -9.80 6.29 1.50
CA LEU A 163 -8.54 7.02 1.40
C LEU A 163 -8.71 8.14 0.37
N SER A 164 -8.56 9.38 0.80
CA SER A 164 -8.55 10.53 -0.10
C SER A 164 -7.12 11.00 -0.31
N TYR A 165 -6.66 11.00 -1.54
CA TYR A 165 -5.36 11.51 -1.92
C TYR A 165 -5.55 12.84 -2.67
N ALA A 166 -5.12 13.94 -2.07
CA ALA A 166 -5.05 15.23 -2.74
C ALA A 166 -3.62 15.75 -2.73
N ARG A 167 -3.18 16.34 -3.83
CA ARG A 167 -1.82 16.89 -3.92
C ARG A 167 -1.68 18.08 -2.97
N GLY A 168 -0.75 17.98 -2.01
CA GLY A 168 -0.47 19.04 -1.04
C GLY A 168 -1.34 19.01 0.22
N GLU A 169 -2.24 18.04 0.37
CA GLU A 169 -3.02 17.84 1.59
C GLU A 169 -2.60 16.57 2.33
N ALA A 170 -2.68 16.61 3.64
CA ALA A 170 -2.45 15.40 4.43
C ALA A 170 -3.58 14.39 4.17
N THR A 171 -3.20 13.17 3.83
CA THR A 171 -4.17 12.08 3.68
C THR A 171 -4.86 11.82 5.01
N ALA A 172 -6.16 12.09 5.08
CA ALA A 172 -6.96 11.80 6.26
C ALA A 172 -7.72 10.50 6.03
N SER A 173 -7.56 9.54 6.93
CA SER A 173 -8.40 8.35 6.97
C SER A 173 -9.59 8.58 7.90
N GLU A 174 -10.78 8.21 7.45
CA GLU A 174 -11.99 8.31 8.23
C GLU A 174 -12.53 6.91 8.51
N LEU A 175 -12.68 6.59 9.79
CA LEU A 175 -13.17 5.31 10.25
C LEU A 175 -14.42 5.49 11.11
N ASN A 176 -15.47 4.75 10.80
CA ASN A 176 -16.71 4.75 11.54
C ASN A 176 -16.81 3.48 12.37
N PHE A 177 -17.06 3.62 13.66
CA PHE A 177 -17.26 2.50 14.58
C PHE A 177 -18.65 2.58 15.21
N LYS A 178 -19.23 1.42 15.40
CA LYS A 178 -20.50 1.28 16.14
C LYS A 178 -20.31 0.37 17.33
N SER A 179 -20.87 0.75 18.47
CA SER A 179 -20.93 -0.14 19.64
C SER A 179 -21.88 -1.32 19.37
N VAL A 180 -21.51 -2.48 19.86
CA VAL A 180 -22.27 -3.72 19.75
C VAL A 180 -22.73 -4.17 21.11
#